data_2c78c9e248954be87c01c787e6bcd891
#
_entry.id   2c78c9e248954be87c01c787e6bcd891
#
_cell.length_a   1.000
_cell.length_b   1.000
_cell.length_c   1.000
_cell.angle_alpha   90.00
_cell.angle_beta   90.00
_cell.angle_gamma   90.00
#
_symmetry.space_group_name_H-M   'P 1'
#
loop_
_entity.id
_entity.type
_entity.pdbx_description
1 polymer ?
#
loop_
_entity_poly.entity_id
_entity_poly.type
_entity_poly.pdbx_seq_one_letter_code
_entity_poly.pdbx_strand_id
1 'polypeptide(L)'
;MYENLSDDKKIEIINKEYIENKKSFQIIAKEYSTYANKIRRDAKRLGVNVRSKSEAQSNAISVGTHKHPTKGTERSSETKHKIGLSILENWKNLSDEDLDSRKEKARDNWNKKSEDEKQEMISKANRAVRESSKVGSKLEKYLLVKLIEDGHKVDFHKEHILSNTKLQIDLFLPNINLAIEVDGPSHFENIWGDQSLSRNQKYDLKKEGLLIGKGISILRVKQSCDFSETRAYLLYQNIKPFLIKNMQSNKNIVEY
;
A
#
# COMPACT_ATOMS: atom_id res chain seq x y z
N MET A 1 -28.14 -8.96 -46.49
CA MET A 1 -26.71 -9.17 -46.13
C MET A 1 -26.03 -7.81 -45.97
N TYR A 2 -25.15 -7.67 -44.99
CA TYR A 2 -24.41 -6.43 -44.68
C TYR A 2 -23.73 -5.80 -45.95
N GLU A 3 -23.25 -6.64 -46.84
CA GLU A 3 -22.49 -6.22 -48.02
C GLU A 3 -23.28 -5.34 -48.98
N ASN A 4 -24.58 -5.54 -49.07
CA ASN A 4 -25.47 -4.84 -50.00
C ASN A 4 -26.10 -3.56 -49.40
N LEU A 5 -25.68 -3.16 -48.21
CA LEU A 5 -26.18 -1.95 -47.55
C LEU A 5 -25.46 -0.71 -48.11
N SER A 6 -26.17 0.40 -48.15
CA SER A 6 -25.58 1.71 -48.43
C SER A 6 -24.61 2.12 -47.33
N ASP A 7 -23.70 3.04 -47.61
CA ASP A 7 -22.72 3.52 -46.61
C ASP A 7 -23.42 4.17 -45.42
N ASP A 8 -24.51 4.90 -45.59
CA ASP A 8 -25.29 5.49 -44.49
C ASP A 8 -25.86 4.45 -43.55
N LYS A 9 -26.42 3.36 -44.08
CA LYS A 9 -26.90 2.23 -43.25
C LYS A 9 -25.78 1.50 -42.52
N LYS A 10 -24.60 1.38 -43.15
CA LYS A 10 -23.43 0.81 -42.51
C LYS A 10 -22.94 1.66 -41.33
N ILE A 11 -22.92 2.99 -41.52
CA ILE A 11 -22.57 3.93 -40.43
C ILE A 11 -23.56 3.80 -39.26
N GLU A 12 -24.86 3.78 -39.56
CA GLU A 12 -25.91 3.66 -38.57
C GLU A 12 -25.74 2.36 -37.71
N ILE A 13 -25.54 1.23 -38.40
CA ILE A 13 -25.32 -0.08 -37.73
C ILE A 13 -24.04 -0.04 -36.86
N ILE A 14 -22.95 0.50 -37.40
CA ILE A 14 -21.68 0.54 -36.68
C ILE A 14 -21.81 1.45 -35.46
N ASN A 15 -22.40 2.62 -35.57
CA ASN A 15 -22.62 3.54 -34.45
C ASN A 15 -23.46 2.90 -33.37
N LYS A 16 -24.62 2.35 -33.75
CA LYS A 16 -25.55 1.69 -32.81
C LYS A 16 -24.90 0.50 -32.12
N GLU A 17 -24.33 -0.42 -32.89
CA GLU A 17 -23.87 -1.70 -32.31
C GLU A 17 -22.46 -1.61 -31.70
N TYR A 18 -21.54 -0.89 -32.36
CA TYR A 18 -20.17 -0.81 -31.89
C TYR A 18 -19.96 0.30 -30.85
N ILE A 19 -20.52 1.50 -31.07
CA ILE A 19 -20.32 2.63 -30.15
C ILE A 19 -21.31 2.56 -28.97
N GLU A 20 -22.62 2.55 -29.23
CA GLU A 20 -23.65 2.61 -28.20
C GLU A 20 -23.76 1.27 -27.44
N ASN A 21 -23.97 0.16 -28.14
CA ASN A 21 -24.12 -1.17 -27.56
C ASN A 21 -22.78 -1.82 -27.16
N LYS A 22 -21.67 -1.15 -27.40
CA LYS A 22 -20.31 -1.58 -27.03
C LYS A 22 -19.93 -2.99 -27.54
N LYS A 23 -20.62 -3.52 -28.54
CA LYS A 23 -20.32 -4.84 -29.13
C LYS A 23 -18.93 -4.87 -29.79
N SER A 24 -18.35 -6.05 -29.93
CA SER A 24 -17.15 -6.25 -30.75
C SER A 24 -17.50 -6.44 -32.20
N PHE A 25 -16.58 -6.11 -33.12
CA PHE A 25 -16.79 -6.36 -34.54
C PHE A 25 -17.07 -7.84 -34.85
N GLN A 26 -16.60 -8.77 -34.02
CA GLN A 26 -16.87 -10.19 -34.18
C GLN A 26 -18.34 -10.56 -33.88
N ILE A 27 -18.93 -9.94 -32.85
CA ILE A 27 -20.33 -10.12 -32.50
C ILE A 27 -21.22 -9.52 -33.60
N ILE A 28 -20.95 -8.29 -34.02
CA ILE A 28 -21.68 -7.62 -35.08
C ILE A 28 -21.59 -8.41 -36.38
N ALA A 29 -20.40 -8.94 -36.73
CA ALA A 29 -20.22 -9.74 -37.93
C ALA A 29 -21.09 -11.02 -37.93
N LYS A 30 -21.26 -11.65 -36.79
CA LYS A 30 -22.16 -12.82 -36.64
C LYS A 30 -23.61 -12.41 -36.84
N GLU A 31 -24.06 -11.32 -36.23
CA GLU A 31 -25.45 -10.83 -36.32
C GLU A 31 -25.84 -10.43 -37.73
N TYR A 32 -24.89 -9.87 -38.50
CA TYR A 32 -25.14 -9.39 -39.85
C TYR A 32 -24.58 -10.32 -40.96
N SER A 33 -24.23 -11.55 -40.60
CA SER A 33 -23.73 -12.60 -41.52
C SER A 33 -22.60 -12.12 -42.44
N THR A 34 -21.54 -11.54 -41.83
CA THR A 34 -20.37 -11.01 -42.51
C THR A 34 -19.09 -11.26 -41.71
N TYR A 35 -17.97 -10.65 -42.08
CA TYR A 35 -16.66 -10.84 -41.44
C TYR A 35 -16.27 -9.63 -40.61
N ALA A 36 -15.70 -9.86 -39.42
CA ALA A 36 -15.27 -8.82 -38.49
C ALA A 36 -14.28 -7.81 -39.14
N ASN A 37 -13.35 -8.32 -39.96
CA ASN A 37 -12.40 -7.48 -40.68
C ASN A 37 -13.03 -6.57 -41.74
N LYS A 38 -14.17 -6.99 -42.28
CA LYS A 38 -14.92 -6.17 -43.23
C LYS A 38 -15.56 -4.99 -42.52
N ILE A 39 -16.31 -5.24 -41.46
CA ILE A 39 -16.92 -4.18 -40.65
C ILE A 39 -15.85 -3.22 -40.11
N ARG A 40 -14.71 -3.72 -39.68
CA ARG A 40 -13.60 -2.89 -39.21
C ARG A 40 -13.01 -1.99 -40.29
N ARG A 41 -12.88 -2.51 -41.53
CA ARG A 41 -12.42 -1.71 -42.66
C ARG A 41 -13.45 -0.65 -43.06
N ASP A 42 -14.73 -1.02 -43.09
CA ASP A 42 -15.81 -0.10 -43.38
C ASP A 42 -15.87 0.99 -42.28
N ALA A 43 -15.79 0.63 -40.98
CA ALA A 43 -15.73 1.61 -39.90
C ALA A 43 -14.62 2.63 -40.07
N LYS A 44 -13.41 2.18 -40.43
CA LYS A 44 -12.28 3.07 -40.69
C LYS A 44 -12.49 3.95 -41.92
N ARG A 45 -13.00 3.37 -43.00
CA ARG A 45 -13.27 4.09 -44.27
C ARG A 45 -14.35 5.15 -44.07
N LEU A 46 -15.34 4.86 -43.26
CA LEU A 46 -16.50 5.73 -42.99
C LEU A 46 -16.25 6.70 -41.81
N GLY A 47 -15.01 6.79 -41.30
CA GLY A 47 -14.61 7.75 -40.27
C GLY A 47 -15.09 7.43 -38.85
N VAL A 48 -15.58 6.22 -38.62
CA VAL A 48 -15.95 5.81 -37.24
C VAL A 48 -14.70 5.51 -36.42
N ASN A 49 -14.61 6.09 -35.23
CA ASN A 49 -13.47 5.87 -34.35
C ASN A 49 -13.40 4.41 -33.85
N VAL A 50 -12.32 3.72 -34.23
CA VAL A 50 -12.10 2.32 -33.87
C VAL A 50 -11.27 2.24 -32.61
N ARG A 51 -11.80 1.56 -31.58
CA ARG A 51 -11.10 1.34 -30.30
C ARG A 51 -9.69 0.80 -30.53
N SER A 52 -8.73 1.32 -29.77
CA SER A 52 -7.40 0.74 -29.62
C SER A 52 -7.47 -0.67 -29.01
N LYS A 53 -6.38 -1.42 -29.04
CA LYS A 53 -6.31 -2.74 -28.39
C LYS A 53 -6.61 -2.66 -26.88
N SER A 54 -6.09 -1.62 -26.22
CA SER A 54 -6.32 -1.40 -24.79
C SER A 54 -7.78 -1.09 -24.48
N GLU A 55 -8.39 -0.17 -25.25
CA GLU A 55 -9.81 0.16 -25.11
C GLU A 55 -10.73 -1.02 -25.41
N ALA A 56 -10.41 -1.81 -26.43
CA ALA A 56 -11.18 -3.01 -26.78
C ALA A 56 -11.12 -4.05 -25.63
N GLN A 57 -9.96 -4.23 -25.01
CA GLN A 57 -9.79 -5.13 -23.86
C GLN A 57 -10.54 -4.60 -22.63
N SER A 58 -10.41 -3.32 -22.31
CA SER A 58 -11.15 -2.68 -21.21
C SER A 58 -12.65 -2.80 -21.39
N ASN A 59 -13.12 -2.57 -22.62
CA ASN A 59 -14.52 -2.74 -22.98
C ASN A 59 -15.00 -4.21 -22.83
N ALA A 60 -14.21 -5.17 -23.28
CA ALA A 60 -14.55 -6.61 -23.15
C ALA A 60 -14.67 -7.04 -21.67
N ILE A 61 -13.82 -6.48 -20.80
CA ILE A 61 -13.89 -6.70 -19.36
C ILE A 61 -15.13 -6.02 -18.75
N SER A 62 -15.41 -4.78 -19.13
CA SER A 62 -16.55 -4.01 -18.61
C SER A 62 -17.92 -4.62 -18.98
N VAL A 63 -18.02 -5.16 -20.19
CA VAL A 63 -19.23 -5.83 -20.71
C VAL A 63 -19.31 -7.29 -20.24
N GLY A 64 -18.28 -7.81 -19.55
CA GLY A 64 -18.26 -9.17 -18.99
C GLY A 64 -17.97 -10.29 -20.01
N THR A 65 -17.61 -9.95 -21.26
CA THR A 65 -17.20 -10.93 -22.29
C THR A 65 -15.83 -11.54 -22.04
N HIS A 66 -14.99 -10.86 -21.26
CA HIS A 66 -13.68 -11.34 -20.80
C HIS A 66 -13.53 -11.14 -19.30
N LYS A 67 -13.00 -12.16 -18.61
CA LYS A 67 -12.63 -12.02 -17.19
C LYS A 67 -11.28 -11.32 -17.11
N HIS A 68 -11.14 -10.42 -16.14
CA HIS A 68 -9.85 -9.83 -15.83
C HIS A 68 -8.89 -10.95 -15.40
N PRO A 69 -7.71 -11.14 -16.03
CA PRO A 69 -6.86 -12.31 -15.81
C PRO A 69 -6.36 -12.44 -14.35
N THR A 70 -6.29 -11.33 -13.62
CA THR A 70 -5.81 -11.32 -12.23
C THR A 70 -6.87 -10.92 -11.21
N LYS A 71 -8.14 -10.70 -11.62
CA LYS A 71 -9.21 -10.36 -10.68
C LYS A 71 -9.58 -11.57 -9.84
N GLY A 72 -9.42 -11.43 -8.52
CA GLY A 72 -9.73 -12.51 -7.57
C GLY A 72 -8.61 -13.56 -7.40
N THR A 73 -7.45 -13.37 -8.05
CA THR A 73 -6.27 -14.20 -7.82
C THR A 73 -5.28 -13.50 -6.90
N GLU A 74 -4.82 -14.20 -5.88
CA GLU A 74 -3.73 -13.72 -5.04
C GLU A 74 -2.38 -14.08 -5.66
N ARG A 75 -1.48 -13.09 -5.74
CA ARG A 75 -0.10 -13.34 -6.17
C ARG A 75 0.66 -14.06 -5.06
N SER A 76 1.59 -14.94 -5.42
CA SER A 76 2.48 -15.56 -4.45
C SER A 76 3.29 -14.51 -3.68
N SER A 77 3.68 -14.83 -2.45
CA SER A 77 4.51 -13.95 -1.61
C SER A 77 5.81 -13.55 -2.31
N GLU A 78 6.43 -14.48 -3.04
CA GLU A 78 7.64 -14.20 -3.84
C GLU A 78 7.38 -13.16 -4.94
N THR A 79 6.25 -13.27 -5.66
CA THR A 79 5.87 -12.31 -6.69
C THR A 79 5.57 -10.94 -6.08
N LYS A 80 4.86 -10.89 -4.95
CA LYS A 80 4.60 -9.64 -4.22
C LYS A 80 5.91 -8.99 -3.79
N HIS A 81 6.86 -9.77 -3.30
CA HIS A 81 8.18 -9.29 -2.88
C HIS A 81 8.99 -8.71 -4.05
N LYS A 82 9.08 -9.42 -5.18
CA LYS A 82 9.77 -8.93 -6.40
C LYS A 82 9.19 -7.60 -6.90
N ILE A 83 7.86 -7.49 -6.92
CA ILE A 83 7.19 -6.24 -7.30
C ILE A 83 7.54 -5.12 -6.30
N GLY A 84 7.52 -5.40 -4.99
CA GLY A 84 7.88 -4.44 -3.97
C GLY A 84 9.31 -3.94 -4.10
N LEU A 85 10.28 -4.82 -4.33
CA LEU A 85 11.69 -4.44 -4.57
C LEU A 85 11.84 -3.55 -5.80
N SER A 86 11.20 -3.91 -6.92
CA SER A 86 11.23 -3.09 -8.14
C SER A 86 10.63 -1.70 -7.92
N ILE A 87 9.55 -1.60 -7.14
CA ILE A 87 8.95 -0.31 -6.78
C ILE A 87 9.94 0.52 -5.93
N LEU A 88 10.57 -0.09 -4.92
CA LEU A 88 11.55 0.60 -4.07
C LEU A 88 12.75 1.12 -4.88
N GLU A 89 13.26 0.30 -5.80
CA GLU A 89 14.34 0.70 -6.69
C GLU A 89 13.94 1.87 -7.59
N ASN A 90 12.76 1.81 -8.19
CA ASN A 90 12.23 2.91 -8.99
C ASN A 90 12.09 4.21 -8.17
N TRP A 91 11.66 4.14 -6.90
CA TRP A 91 11.59 5.31 -6.03
C TRP A 91 12.96 5.90 -5.69
N LYS A 92 13.98 5.06 -5.50
CA LYS A 92 15.37 5.51 -5.26
C LYS A 92 15.99 6.22 -6.47
N ASN A 93 15.55 5.83 -7.67
CA ASN A 93 16.09 6.35 -8.94
C ASN A 93 15.26 7.51 -9.51
N LEU A 94 14.23 7.99 -8.80
CA LEU A 94 13.47 9.16 -9.21
C LEU A 94 14.33 10.42 -9.10
N SER A 95 14.26 11.26 -10.13
CA SER A 95 14.85 12.59 -10.08
C SER A 95 14.09 13.51 -9.10
N ASP A 96 14.74 14.54 -8.59
CA ASP A 96 14.09 15.54 -7.74
C ASP A 96 12.92 16.23 -8.47
N GLU A 97 13.05 16.45 -9.79
CA GLU A 97 12.00 17.02 -10.64
C GLU A 97 10.75 16.10 -10.71
N ASP A 98 10.96 14.80 -10.88
CA ASP A 98 9.86 13.82 -10.88
C ASP A 98 9.19 13.73 -9.50
N LEU A 99 9.97 13.80 -8.43
CA LEU A 99 9.44 13.83 -7.06
C LEU A 99 8.59 15.06 -6.83
N ASP A 100 9.05 16.23 -7.25
CA ASP A 100 8.30 17.48 -7.07
C ASP A 100 7.04 17.52 -7.95
N SER A 101 7.11 17.03 -9.19
CA SER A 101 5.93 16.86 -10.05
C SER A 101 4.87 15.95 -9.41
N ARG A 102 5.28 14.86 -8.75
CA ARG A 102 4.36 13.97 -8.03
C ARG A 102 3.74 14.64 -6.80
N LYS A 103 4.54 15.41 -6.04
CA LYS A 103 4.04 16.18 -4.89
C LYS A 103 3.01 17.22 -5.32
N GLU A 104 3.29 17.93 -6.42
CA GLU A 104 2.37 18.92 -6.99
C GLU A 104 1.04 18.27 -7.41
N LYS A 105 1.08 17.19 -8.17
CA LYS A 105 -0.13 16.43 -8.53
C LYS A 105 -0.92 15.93 -7.32
N ALA A 106 -0.22 15.53 -6.25
CA ALA A 106 -0.88 15.11 -5.01
C ALA A 106 -1.59 16.30 -4.32
N ARG A 107 -0.94 17.47 -4.25
CA ARG A 107 -1.55 18.71 -3.73
C ARG A 107 -2.77 19.13 -4.56
N ASP A 108 -2.65 19.11 -5.87
CA ASP A 108 -3.76 19.44 -6.78
C ASP A 108 -4.95 18.51 -6.59
N ASN A 109 -4.69 17.20 -6.47
CA ASN A 109 -5.74 16.22 -6.22
C ASN A 109 -6.40 16.42 -4.86
N TRP A 110 -5.63 16.83 -3.85
CA TRP A 110 -6.18 17.18 -2.53
C TRP A 110 -7.02 18.45 -2.62
N ASN A 111 -6.53 19.50 -3.28
CA ASN A 111 -7.22 20.78 -3.40
C ASN A 111 -8.54 20.68 -4.19
N LYS A 112 -8.63 19.75 -5.13
CA LYS A 112 -9.86 19.47 -5.92
C LYS A 112 -10.96 18.79 -5.11
N LYS A 113 -10.65 18.22 -3.94
CA LYS A 113 -11.65 17.56 -3.09
C LYS A 113 -12.50 18.59 -2.35
N SER A 114 -13.79 18.26 -2.16
CA SER A 114 -14.68 19.07 -1.31
C SER A 114 -14.22 19.03 0.15
N GLU A 115 -14.64 20.01 0.93
CA GLU A 115 -14.31 20.03 2.36
C GLU A 115 -14.90 18.82 3.10
N ASP A 116 -16.07 18.35 2.72
CA ASP A 116 -16.70 17.14 3.29
C ASP A 116 -15.85 15.90 3.02
N GLU A 117 -15.36 15.71 1.77
CA GLU A 117 -14.46 14.61 1.44
C GLU A 117 -13.15 14.67 2.22
N LYS A 118 -12.57 15.86 2.38
CA LYS A 118 -11.35 16.07 3.19
C LYS A 118 -11.61 15.69 4.65
N GLN A 119 -12.70 16.17 5.24
CA GLN A 119 -13.07 15.87 6.63
C GLN A 119 -13.33 14.38 6.83
N GLU A 120 -13.99 13.72 5.89
CA GLU A 120 -14.20 12.26 5.93
C GLU A 120 -12.87 11.50 5.90
N MET A 121 -11.93 11.90 5.03
CA MET A 121 -10.59 11.28 4.94
C MET A 121 -9.80 11.48 6.23
N ILE A 122 -9.80 12.69 6.79
CA ILE A 122 -9.14 13.02 8.07
C ILE A 122 -9.75 12.19 9.20
N SER A 123 -11.08 12.09 9.26
CA SER A 123 -11.79 11.32 10.28
C SER A 123 -11.44 9.83 10.20
N LYS A 124 -11.39 9.26 8.99
CA LYS A 124 -10.96 7.87 8.76
C LYS A 124 -9.52 7.63 9.21
N ALA A 125 -8.61 8.56 8.87
CA ALA A 125 -7.21 8.48 9.28
C ALA A 125 -7.07 8.52 10.81
N ASN A 126 -7.74 9.48 11.47
CA ASN A 126 -7.73 9.60 12.93
C ASN A 126 -8.28 8.36 13.63
N ARG A 127 -9.36 7.75 13.08
CA ARG A 127 -9.91 6.50 13.60
C ARG A 127 -8.91 5.35 13.47
N ALA A 128 -8.27 5.21 12.30
CA ALA A 128 -7.26 4.19 12.08
C ALA A 128 -6.08 4.31 13.05
N VAL A 129 -5.61 5.53 13.34
CA VAL A 129 -4.56 5.79 14.35
C VAL A 129 -5.01 5.35 15.74
N ARG A 130 -6.25 5.70 16.15
CA ARG A 130 -6.78 5.30 17.46
C ARG A 130 -6.96 3.78 17.58
N GLU A 131 -7.40 3.11 16.53
CA GLU A 131 -7.53 1.65 16.51
C GLU A 131 -6.15 0.98 16.56
N SER A 132 -5.19 1.49 15.80
CA SER A 132 -3.81 1.01 15.80
C SER A 132 -3.18 1.12 17.19
N SER A 133 -3.39 2.21 17.92
CA SER A 133 -2.85 2.38 19.27
C SER A 133 -3.41 1.39 20.31
N LYS A 134 -4.59 0.80 20.05
CA LYS A 134 -5.22 -0.18 20.95
C LYS A 134 -4.81 -1.62 20.65
N VAL A 135 -4.68 -1.96 19.37
CA VAL A 135 -4.51 -3.36 18.91
C VAL A 135 -3.16 -3.62 18.23
N GLY A 136 -2.29 -2.62 18.21
CA GLY A 136 -0.99 -2.64 17.54
C GLY A 136 -1.08 -2.29 16.05
N SER A 137 -0.02 -1.65 15.57
CA SER A 137 0.15 -1.30 14.16
C SER A 137 0.35 -2.54 13.29
N LYS A 138 0.23 -2.37 11.98
CA LYS A 138 0.52 -3.46 11.02
C LYS A 138 1.98 -3.90 11.09
N LEU A 139 2.91 -2.97 11.37
CA LEU A 139 4.33 -3.28 11.50
C LEU A 139 4.62 -4.07 12.78
N GLU A 140 4.06 -3.67 13.91
CA GLU A 140 4.19 -4.41 15.16
C GLU A 140 3.69 -5.86 15.02
N LYS A 141 2.51 -6.05 14.40
CA LYS A 141 1.95 -7.39 14.14
C LYS A 141 2.82 -8.21 13.20
N TYR A 142 3.40 -7.60 12.19
CA TYR A 142 4.32 -8.27 11.29
C TYR A 142 5.59 -8.72 12.03
N LEU A 143 6.19 -7.82 12.82
CA LEU A 143 7.37 -8.13 13.62
C LEU A 143 7.07 -9.23 14.67
N LEU A 144 5.90 -9.18 15.33
CA LEU A 144 5.46 -10.22 16.26
C LEU A 144 5.47 -11.61 15.60
N VAL A 145 4.84 -11.72 14.41
CA VAL A 145 4.78 -13.01 13.68
C VAL A 145 6.19 -13.49 13.33
N LYS A 146 7.05 -12.60 12.79
CA LYS A 146 8.41 -12.96 12.39
C LYS A 146 9.30 -13.35 13.57
N LEU A 147 9.18 -12.68 14.70
CA LEU A 147 9.90 -13.03 15.93
C LEU A 147 9.48 -14.41 16.47
N ILE A 148 8.18 -14.71 16.44
CA ILE A 148 7.65 -16.02 16.86
C ILE A 148 8.12 -17.12 15.89
N GLU A 149 8.09 -16.87 14.56
CA GLU A 149 8.60 -17.80 13.54
C GLU A 149 10.08 -18.13 13.74
N ASP A 150 10.89 -17.16 14.19
CA ASP A 150 12.31 -17.35 14.51
C ASP A 150 12.54 -17.95 15.93
N GLY A 151 11.47 -18.35 16.65
CA GLY A 151 11.54 -19.05 17.91
C GLY A 151 11.68 -18.15 19.16
N HIS A 152 11.48 -16.83 19.03
CA HIS A 152 11.48 -15.93 20.17
C HIS A 152 10.16 -16.02 20.96
N LYS A 153 10.24 -16.00 22.29
CA LYS A 153 9.09 -15.70 23.12
C LYS A 153 8.86 -14.19 23.11
N VAL A 154 7.64 -13.76 22.78
CA VAL A 154 7.30 -12.34 22.68
C VAL A 154 6.05 -12.04 23.50
N ASP A 155 6.15 -11.09 24.41
CA ASP A 155 5.01 -10.48 25.08
C ASP A 155 4.61 -9.23 24.26
N PHE A 156 3.42 -9.25 23.68
CA PHE A 156 2.89 -8.17 22.85
C PHE A 156 2.10 -7.17 23.68
N HIS A 157 2.34 -5.88 23.49
CA HIS A 157 1.73 -4.79 24.24
C HIS A 157 1.84 -4.99 25.76
N LYS A 158 3.05 -5.29 26.22
CA LYS A 158 3.30 -5.59 27.62
C LYS A 158 3.18 -4.36 28.49
N GLU A 159 2.23 -4.38 29.39
CA GLU A 159 2.06 -3.40 30.46
C GLU A 159 2.71 -3.88 31.77
N HIS A 160 2.92 -2.96 32.71
CA HIS A 160 3.37 -3.25 34.08
C HIS A 160 4.75 -3.92 34.24
N ILE A 161 5.61 -3.89 33.20
CA ILE A 161 7.03 -4.25 33.38
C ILE A 161 7.68 -3.29 34.39
N LEU A 162 7.25 -2.05 34.37
CA LEU A 162 7.65 -1.00 35.29
C LEU A 162 6.58 -0.85 36.35
N SER A 163 6.86 -1.32 37.55
CA SER A 163 5.95 -1.21 38.73
C SER A 163 5.39 0.21 38.83
N ASN A 164 4.08 0.33 39.03
CA ASN A 164 3.35 1.59 39.16
C ASN A 164 3.30 2.52 37.92
N THR A 165 3.62 2.06 36.72
CA THR A 165 3.44 2.82 35.50
C THR A 165 2.52 2.10 34.52
N LYS A 166 1.70 2.88 33.77
CA LYS A 166 0.91 2.39 32.63
C LYS A 166 1.71 2.43 31.33
N LEU A 167 3.04 2.36 31.43
CA LEU A 167 3.89 2.35 30.25
C LEU A 167 3.78 0.99 29.57
N GLN A 168 3.38 1.00 28.31
CA GLN A 168 3.25 -0.19 27.47
C GLN A 168 4.49 -0.32 26.60
N ILE A 169 4.98 -1.54 26.44
CA ILE A 169 6.03 -1.91 25.51
C ILE A 169 5.36 -2.60 24.31
N ASP A 170 5.71 -2.21 23.09
CA ASP A 170 5.07 -2.78 21.90
C ASP A 170 5.38 -4.28 21.76
N LEU A 171 6.65 -4.65 21.83
CA LEU A 171 7.10 -6.05 21.79
C LEU A 171 8.20 -6.26 22.85
N PHE A 172 8.00 -7.17 23.79
CA PHE A 172 9.01 -7.50 24.77
C PHE A 172 9.47 -8.95 24.61
N LEU A 173 10.79 -9.14 24.51
CA LEU A 173 11.44 -10.44 24.39
C LEU A 173 12.10 -10.80 25.74
N PRO A 174 11.39 -11.55 26.61
CA PRO A 174 11.88 -11.84 27.97
C PRO A 174 13.18 -12.66 27.96
N ASN A 175 13.37 -13.55 26.98
CA ASN A 175 14.54 -14.44 26.93
C ASN A 175 15.86 -13.68 26.72
N ILE A 176 15.84 -12.50 26.13
CA ILE A 176 17.03 -11.67 25.89
C ILE A 176 16.91 -10.29 26.54
N ASN A 177 15.90 -10.10 27.36
CA ASN A 177 15.60 -8.88 28.10
C ASN A 177 15.60 -7.62 27.18
N LEU A 178 14.92 -7.73 26.03
CA LEU A 178 14.86 -6.71 24.99
C LEU A 178 13.43 -6.18 24.80
N ALA A 179 13.28 -4.86 24.84
CA ALA A 179 12.09 -4.14 24.41
C ALA A 179 12.26 -3.67 22.98
N ILE A 180 11.29 -3.90 22.12
CA ILE A 180 11.21 -3.33 20.76
C ILE A 180 10.07 -2.33 20.74
N GLU A 181 10.36 -1.10 20.36
CA GLU A 181 9.42 0.01 20.23
C GLU A 181 9.30 0.40 18.75
N VAL A 182 8.08 0.57 18.28
CA VAL A 182 7.81 0.96 16.87
C VAL A 182 7.29 2.39 16.84
N ASP A 183 8.19 3.30 16.52
CA ASP A 183 7.90 4.72 16.50
C ASP A 183 7.31 5.16 15.16
N GLY A 184 6.08 5.60 15.15
CA GLY A 184 5.43 6.24 14.01
C GLY A 184 5.92 7.69 13.82
N PRO A 185 5.55 8.34 12.70
CA PRO A 185 6.02 9.70 12.36
C PRO A 185 5.81 10.74 13.45
N SER A 186 4.77 10.62 14.28
CA SER A 186 4.47 11.57 15.37
C SER A 186 5.51 11.61 16.48
N HIS A 187 6.45 10.67 16.54
CA HIS A 187 7.54 10.64 17.52
C HIS A 187 8.76 11.48 17.06
N PHE A 188 8.92 11.73 15.77
CA PHE A 188 10.07 12.44 15.21
C PHE A 188 9.72 13.52 14.19
N GLU A 189 8.45 13.62 13.75
CA GLU A 189 7.97 14.66 12.85
C GLU A 189 6.87 15.49 13.49
N ASN A 190 6.82 16.76 13.15
CA ASN A 190 5.79 17.69 13.62
C ASN A 190 4.45 17.47 12.90
N ILE A 191 3.79 16.34 13.16
CA ILE A 191 2.49 16.00 12.57
C ILE A 191 1.34 16.74 13.27
N TRP A 192 1.44 16.88 14.59
CA TRP A 192 0.36 17.43 15.45
C TRP A 192 0.76 18.71 16.20
N GLY A 193 1.76 19.44 15.69
CA GLY A 193 2.30 20.65 16.31
C GLY A 193 3.47 20.40 17.27
N ASP A 194 4.32 21.41 17.44
CA ASP A 194 5.58 21.33 18.21
C ASP A 194 5.40 20.90 19.66
N GLN A 195 4.31 21.31 20.29
CA GLN A 195 4.00 20.91 21.66
C GLN A 195 3.72 19.40 21.77
N SER A 196 3.06 18.82 20.78
CA SER A 196 2.77 17.39 20.73
C SER A 196 4.06 16.59 20.53
N LEU A 197 4.92 17.03 19.61
CA LEU A 197 6.21 16.41 19.35
C LEU A 197 7.10 16.44 20.61
N SER A 198 7.25 17.62 21.23
CA SER A 198 8.04 17.78 22.45
C SER A 198 7.51 16.91 23.61
N ARG A 199 6.20 16.79 23.74
CA ARG A 199 5.59 15.90 24.74
C ARG A 199 5.88 14.44 24.47
N ASN A 200 5.73 13.97 23.23
CA ASN A 200 6.03 12.59 22.85
C ASN A 200 7.50 12.26 23.13
N GLN A 201 8.43 13.10 22.71
CA GLN A 201 9.86 12.92 22.95
C GLN A 201 10.20 12.86 24.45
N LYS A 202 9.57 13.69 25.30
CA LYS A 202 9.77 13.62 26.75
C LYS A 202 9.26 12.30 27.34
N TYR A 203 8.12 11.79 26.86
CA TYR A 203 7.60 10.50 27.28
C TYR A 203 8.52 9.35 26.86
N ASP A 204 9.03 9.41 25.64
CA ASP A 204 9.96 8.42 25.10
C ASP A 204 11.25 8.36 25.93
N LEU A 205 11.88 9.50 26.20
CA LEU A 205 13.07 9.61 27.07
C LEU A 205 12.81 9.08 28.47
N LYS A 206 11.65 9.39 29.06
CA LYS A 206 11.29 8.86 30.39
C LYS A 206 11.13 7.34 30.38
N LYS A 207 10.43 6.80 29.36
CA LYS A 207 10.23 5.36 29.19
C LYS A 207 11.56 4.64 29.04
N GLU A 208 12.43 5.19 28.19
CA GLU A 208 13.79 4.68 27.93
C GLU A 208 14.64 4.65 29.20
N GLY A 209 14.70 5.75 29.95
CA GLY A 209 15.45 5.78 31.21
C GLY A 209 14.95 4.76 32.25
N LEU A 210 13.64 4.55 32.32
CA LEU A 210 13.06 3.55 33.22
C LEU A 210 13.37 2.10 32.81
N LEU A 211 13.36 1.80 31.51
CA LEU A 211 13.69 0.47 30.99
C LEU A 211 15.18 0.16 31.20
N ILE A 212 16.06 1.10 30.86
CA ILE A 212 17.51 0.97 31.06
C ILE A 212 17.84 0.79 32.55
N GLY A 213 17.18 1.56 33.43
CA GLY A 213 17.34 1.43 34.88
C GLY A 213 16.98 0.04 35.42
N LYS A 214 16.16 -0.73 34.70
CA LYS A 214 15.86 -2.15 34.97
C LYS A 214 16.74 -3.15 34.23
N GLY A 215 17.75 -2.66 33.48
CA GLY A 215 18.64 -3.50 32.71
C GLY A 215 17.97 -4.07 31.43
N ILE A 216 16.86 -3.48 30.96
CA ILE A 216 16.19 -3.87 29.73
C ILE A 216 16.82 -3.10 28.58
N SER A 217 17.30 -3.83 27.57
CA SER A 217 17.79 -3.24 26.32
C SER A 217 16.61 -2.76 25.48
N ILE A 218 16.80 -1.71 24.68
CA ILE A 218 15.75 -1.15 23.84
C ILE A 218 16.22 -1.12 22.38
N LEU A 219 15.36 -1.59 21.50
CA LEU A 219 15.49 -1.46 20.04
C LEU A 219 14.36 -0.55 19.55
N ARG A 220 14.71 0.62 19.03
CA ARG A 220 13.72 1.55 18.44
C ARG A 220 13.68 1.38 16.94
N VAL A 221 12.48 1.14 16.43
CA VAL A 221 12.20 0.95 15.00
C VAL A 221 11.42 2.15 14.48
N LYS A 222 12.06 3.00 13.70
CA LYS A 222 11.42 4.18 13.09
C LYS A 222 10.59 3.79 11.87
N GLN A 223 9.29 4.01 11.93
CA GLN A 223 8.40 3.84 10.80
C GLN A 223 8.09 5.20 10.17
N SER A 224 8.91 5.63 9.20
CA SER A 224 8.75 6.91 8.47
C SER A 224 7.74 6.86 7.31
N CYS A 225 7.28 5.67 6.92
CA CYS A 225 6.40 5.46 5.77
C CYS A 225 5.27 4.50 6.12
N ASP A 226 4.21 4.51 5.31
CA ASP A 226 3.12 3.54 5.41
C ASP A 226 3.64 2.10 5.36
N PHE A 227 2.93 1.21 6.04
CA PHE A 227 3.24 -0.22 6.05
C PHE A 227 3.26 -0.82 4.64
N SER A 228 4.31 -1.59 4.34
CA SER A 228 4.36 -2.50 3.20
C SER A 228 5.09 -3.77 3.62
N GLU A 229 4.61 -4.93 3.21
CA GLU A 229 5.23 -6.21 3.55
C GLU A 229 6.70 -6.28 3.12
N THR A 230 7.03 -5.71 1.95
CA THR A 230 8.42 -5.68 1.46
C THR A 230 9.34 -4.84 2.35
N ARG A 231 8.90 -3.64 2.77
CA ARG A 231 9.67 -2.79 3.69
C ARG A 231 9.80 -3.42 5.06
N ALA A 232 8.74 -4.00 5.57
CA ALA A 232 8.74 -4.71 6.84
C ALA A 232 9.68 -5.93 6.82
N TYR A 233 9.70 -6.67 5.71
CA TYR A 233 10.64 -7.77 5.52
C TYR A 233 12.11 -7.29 5.53
N LEU A 234 12.44 -6.26 4.75
CA LEU A 234 13.79 -5.70 4.71
C LEU A 234 14.22 -5.16 6.08
N LEU A 235 13.32 -4.46 6.76
CA LEU A 235 13.54 -4.01 8.13
C LEU A 235 13.85 -5.18 9.06
N TYR A 236 13.03 -6.24 9.01
CA TYR A 236 13.25 -7.43 9.83
C TYR A 236 14.60 -8.10 9.56
N GLN A 237 15.01 -8.20 8.29
CA GLN A 237 16.34 -8.71 7.93
C GLN A 237 17.47 -7.85 8.51
N ASN A 238 17.30 -6.54 8.60
CA ASN A 238 18.30 -5.63 9.19
C ASN A 238 18.40 -5.77 10.71
N ILE A 239 17.27 -5.98 11.41
CA ILE A 239 17.27 -6.12 12.87
C ILE A 239 17.65 -7.54 13.35
N LYS A 240 17.47 -8.56 12.52
CA LYS A 240 17.74 -9.97 12.85
C LYS A 240 19.17 -10.22 13.35
N PRO A 241 20.26 -9.70 12.72
CA PRO A 241 21.63 -9.85 13.24
C PRO A 241 21.82 -9.23 14.63
N PHE A 242 21.12 -8.13 14.89
CA PHE A 242 21.15 -7.49 16.21
C PHE A 242 20.49 -8.36 17.29
N LEU A 243 19.35 -9.01 16.96
CA LEU A 243 18.69 -9.95 17.88
C LEU A 243 19.60 -11.12 18.22
N ILE A 244 20.28 -11.70 17.24
CA ILE A 244 21.24 -12.80 17.43
C ILE A 244 22.42 -12.37 18.34
N LYS A 245 22.96 -11.17 18.08
CA LYS A 245 24.06 -10.61 18.87
C LYS A 245 23.68 -10.37 20.32
N ASN A 246 22.45 -9.88 20.59
CA ASN A 246 21.95 -9.65 21.93
C ASN A 246 21.61 -10.94 22.70
N MET A 247 21.40 -12.06 22.02
CA MET A 247 21.35 -13.38 22.67
C MET A 247 22.72 -13.75 23.27
N GLN A 248 23.80 -13.16 22.77
CA GLN A 248 25.18 -13.48 23.20
C GLN A 248 25.79 -12.43 24.15
N SER A 249 25.20 -11.23 24.25
CA SER A 249 25.75 -10.16 25.11
C SER A 249 24.64 -9.20 25.57
N ASN A 250 24.38 -9.20 26.87
CA ASN A 250 23.48 -8.21 27.49
C ASN A 250 24.10 -6.81 27.44
N LYS A 251 23.78 -5.98 26.42
CA LYS A 251 23.81 -4.49 26.53
C LYS A 251 23.62 -3.78 25.19
N ASN A 252 22.82 -2.74 25.19
CA ASN A 252 22.86 -1.43 24.50
C ASN A 252 21.65 -1.11 23.59
N ILE A 253 21.30 0.20 23.56
CA ILE A 253 20.30 0.81 22.69
C ILE A 253 20.90 0.88 21.28
N VAL A 254 20.09 0.50 20.27
CA VAL A 254 20.41 0.70 18.85
C VAL A 254 19.14 1.23 18.14
N GLU A 255 19.29 2.29 17.35
CA GLU A 255 18.27 2.82 16.45
C GLU A 255 18.47 2.26 15.04
N TYR A 256 17.37 1.81 14.38
CA TYR A 256 17.31 1.37 13.00
C TYR A 256 16.16 2.03 12.23
#